data_63c715b98ef3ba803e66a939bb2c1ac7
#
_entry.id   63c715b98ef3ba803e66a939bb2c1ac7
#
_cell.length_a   1.000
_cell.length_b   1.000
_cell.length_c   1.000
_cell.angle_alpha   90.00
_cell.angle_beta   90.00
_cell.angle_gamma   90.00
#
_symmetry.space_group_name_H-M   'P 1'
#
loop_
_entity.id
_entity.type
_entity.pdbx_description
1 polymer ?
#
loop_
_entity_poly.entity_id
_entity_poly.type
_entity_poly.pdbx_seq_one_letter_code
_entity_poly.pdbx_strand_id
1 'polypeptide(L)'
;MDEYLVPTGFGEDEFYEKKSHFIGRVWLVETEEEALEKIQQMKKQHYDATHNCWAYVIRDGAVRFSDDGEPGGTAGMPMVQVLQREGLFNVVCVVTRYFGGTLLGAGGLVRAYTKGAKIAVDAAGKSMKRVWSVLYVPCPYTYYERVKLEVEAFEGILRDTQFGAEVELEILVARDKAQAFLDRITDMTAGTVEGMETGKEYRAFPIDN
;
A
#
# COMPACT_ATOMS: atom_id res chain seq x y z
N MET A 1 7.76 1.07 -13.87
CA MET A 1 7.45 -0.10 -13.02
C MET A 1 5.96 -0.05 -12.71
N ASP A 2 5.25 -1.12 -13.03
CA ASP A 2 3.79 -1.20 -12.83
C ASP A 2 3.43 -1.79 -11.45
N GLU A 3 4.44 -2.11 -10.63
CA GLU A 3 4.29 -2.70 -9.29
C GLU A 3 5.12 -1.94 -8.26
N TYR A 4 4.57 -1.81 -7.05
CA TYR A 4 5.24 -1.20 -5.91
C TYR A 4 4.59 -1.59 -4.59
N LEU A 5 5.35 -1.53 -3.50
CA LEU A 5 4.85 -1.84 -2.16
C LEU A 5 4.16 -0.62 -1.54
N VAL A 6 3.06 -0.90 -0.87
CA VAL A 6 2.31 0.06 -0.05
C VAL A 6 1.99 -0.55 1.32
N PRO A 7 1.70 0.25 2.35
CA PRO A 7 1.09 -0.30 3.56
C PRO A 7 -0.23 -1.01 3.21
N THR A 8 -0.53 -2.15 3.86
CA THR A 8 -1.82 -2.82 3.67
C THR A 8 -2.98 -1.99 4.20
N GLY A 9 -2.70 -1.16 5.24
CA GLY A 9 -3.68 -0.28 5.84
C GLY A 9 -3.07 0.58 6.94
N PHE A 10 -3.81 0.74 8.04
CA PHE A 10 -3.33 1.40 9.24
C PHE A 10 -2.54 0.44 10.11
N GLY A 11 -1.40 0.89 10.63
CA GLY A 11 -0.62 0.20 11.65
C GLY A 11 -0.21 1.13 12.78
N GLU A 12 -0.33 0.65 14.01
CA GLU A 12 0.10 1.34 15.21
C GLU A 12 0.78 0.36 16.14
N ASP A 13 1.92 0.77 16.71
CA ASP A 13 2.58 0.07 17.79
C ASP A 13 3.40 1.06 18.62
N GLU A 14 3.73 0.69 19.86
CA GLU A 14 4.36 1.58 20.80
C GLU A 14 5.47 0.89 21.61
N PHE A 15 6.35 1.70 22.18
CA PHE A 15 7.38 1.21 23.10
C PHE A 15 7.88 2.33 24.03
N TYR A 16 8.58 1.91 25.07
CA TYR A 16 9.26 2.80 26.00
C TYR A 16 10.79 2.70 25.86
N GLU A 17 11.47 3.83 25.86
CA GLU A 17 12.93 3.92 25.88
C GLU A 17 13.35 5.00 26.91
N LYS A 18 14.10 4.60 27.93
CA LYS A 18 14.53 5.48 29.04
C LYS A 18 13.39 6.37 29.58
N LYS A 19 12.23 5.78 29.86
CA LYS A 19 10.99 6.42 30.30
C LYS A 19 10.29 7.32 29.27
N SER A 20 10.88 7.61 28.11
CA SER A 20 10.15 8.23 27.00
C SER A 20 9.22 7.22 26.37
N HIS A 21 7.99 7.63 26.05
CA HIS A 21 6.99 6.84 25.37
C HIS A 21 6.97 7.22 23.90
N PHE A 22 7.11 6.25 23.01
CA PHE A 22 7.08 6.42 21.56
C PHE A 22 5.92 5.62 20.98
N ILE A 23 5.08 6.26 20.17
CA ILE A 23 3.96 5.65 19.48
C ILE A 23 4.16 5.86 17.98
N GLY A 24 4.42 4.79 17.26
CA GLY A 24 4.58 4.79 15.80
C GLY A 24 3.27 4.48 15.11
N ARG A 25 2.94 5.23 14.04
CA ARG A 25 1.73 5.04 13.22
C ARG A 25 2.06 5.16 11.76
N VAL A 26 1.45 4.30 10.96
CA VAL A 26 1.58 4.30 9.49
C VAL A 26 0.21 4.21 8.86
N TRP A 27 0.01 4.95 7.77
CA TRP A 27 -1.18 4.88 6.92
C TRP A 27 -0.81 4.77 5.45
N LEU A 28 -1.65 4.09 4.69
CA LEU A 28 -1.70 4.22 3.24
C LEU A 28 -2.31 5.60 2.92
N VAL A 29 -1.67 6.34 2.02
CA VAL A 29 -2.14 7.62 1.49
C VAL A 29 -1.83 7.68 0.00
N GLU A 30 -2.66 8.33 -0.79
CA GLU A 30 -2.43 8.43 -2.24
C GLU A 30 -1.80 9.77 -2.64
N THR A 31 -1.99 10.81 -1.82
CA THR A 31 -1.53 12.17 -2.11
C THR A 31 -0.81 12.82 -0.93
N GLU A 32 -0.12 13.93 -1.21
CA GLU A 32 0.49 14.76 -0.16
C GLU A 32 -0.57 15.36 0.77
N GLU A 33 -1.72 15.76 0.22
CA GLU A 33 -2.82 16.33 0.97
C GLU A 33 -3.33 15.35 2.02
N GLU A 34 -3.56 14.09 1.64
CA GLU A 34 -3.95 13.03 2.57
C GLU A 34 -2.89 12.80 3.65
N ALA A 35 -1.60 12.82 3.29
CA ALA A 35 -0.51 12.70 4.25
C ALA A 35 -0.51 13.85 5.26
N LEU A 36 -0.68 15.09 4.78
CA LEU A 36 -0.76 16.28 5.63
C LEU A 36 -1.98 16.26 6.54
N GLU A 37 -3.13 15.77 6.08
CA GLU A 37 -4.32 15.59 6.91
C GLU A 37 -4.06 14.64 8.08
N LYS A 38 -3.41 13.49 7.84
CA LYS A 38 -3.03 12.53 8.91
C LYS A 38 -2.08 13.16 9.91
N ILE A 39 -1.07 13.90 9.44
CA ILE A 39 -0.11 14.60 10.29
C ILE A 39 -0.84 15.63 11.18
N GLN A 40 -1.73 16.44 10.62
CA GLN A 40 -2.49 17.43 11.38
C GLN A 40 -3.44 16.78 12.39
N GLN A 41 -4.07 15.68 12.01
CA GLN A 41 -4.90 14.89 12.91
C GLN A 41 -4.11 14.41 14.12
N MET A 42 -2.90 13.87 13.91
CA MET A 42 -2.05 13.40 15.01
C MET A 42 -1.53 14.55 15.88
N LYS A 43 -1.11 15.66 15.29
CA LYS A 43 -0.72 16.86 16.06
C LYS A 43 -1.85 17.41 16.93
N LYS A 44 -3.09 17.35 16.45
CA LYS A 44 -4.27 17.76 17.21
C LYS A 44 -4.62 16.77 18.32
N GLN A 45 -4.55 15.47 18.03
CA GLN A 45 -4.86 14.41 18.99
C GLN A 45 -3.81 14.33 20.12
N HIS A 46 -2.55 14.52 19.79
CA HIS A 46 -1.39 14.46 20.69
C HIS A 46 -0.76 15.84 20.88
N TYR A 47 -1.60 16.85 21.10
CA TYR A 47 -1.16 18.25 21.25
C TYR A 47 -0.26 18.47 22.48
N ASP A 48 -0.35 17.59 23.47
CA ASP A 48 0.43 17.57 24.70
C ASP A 48 1.71 16.72 24.60
N ALA A 49 1.94 16.05 23.47
CA ALA A 49 3.18 15.34 23.21
C ALA A 49 4.35 16.31 23.06
N THR A 50 5.54 15.86 23.41
CA THR A 50 6.76 16.66 23.24
C THR A 50 7.07 16.89 21.76
N HIS A 51 6.92 15.85 20.94
CA HIS A 51 7.17 15.91 19.51
C HIS A 51 6.23 14.94 18.76
N ASN A 52 5.77 15.36 17.58
CA ASN A 52 5.07 14.54 16.59
C ASN A 52 5.88 14.56 15.30
N CYS A 53 6.96 13.79 15.27
CA CYS A 53 7.83 13.68 14.10
C CYS A 53 7.15 12.87 13.00
N TRP A 54 7.38 13.23 11.74
CA TRP A 54 6.71 12.57 10.63
C TRP A 54 7.58 12.47 9.38
N ALA A 55 7.23 11.51 8.55
CA ALA A 55 7.79 11.32 7.21
C ALA A 55 6.72 10.77 6.27
N TYR A 56 6.76 11.15 4.99
CA TYR A 56 5.96 10.50 3.96
C TYR A 56 6.74 10.32 2.66
N VAL A 57 6.33 9.32 1.91
CA VAL A 57 6.86 8.98 0.59
C VAL A 57 5.69 8.76 -0.35
N ILE A 58 5.47 9.69 -1.28
CA ILE A 58 4.45 9.57 -2.31
C ILE A 58 5.10 9.09 -3.60
N ARG A 59 4.51 8.10 -4.25
CA ARG A 59 5.01 7.61 -5.54
C ARG A 59 4.87 8.69 -6.60
N ASP A 60 5.94 8.86 -7.39
CA ASP A 60 6.04 9.90 -8.43
C ASP A 60 5.80 11.33 -7.90
N GLY A 61 5.87 11.51 -6.58
CA GLY A 61 5.66 12.75 -5.85
C GLY A 61 6.78 13.07 -4.86
N ALA A 62 6.44 13.77 -3.80
CA ALA A 62 7.40 14.24 -2.82
C ALA A 62 7.77 13.20 -1.77
N VAL A 63 9.02 13.29 -1.31
CA VAL A 63 9.49 12.74 -0.04
C VAL A 63 9.71 13.91 0.90
N ARG A 64 8.99 13.93 2.03
CA ARG A 64 9.09 15.00 3.03
C ARG A 64 9.15 14.43 4.43
N PHE A 65 9.72 15.20 5.34
CA PHE A 65 9.81 14.83 6.75
C PHE A 65 9.94 16.06 7.65
N SER A 66 9.76 15.86 8.95
CA SER A 66 10.00 16.86 9.98
C SER A 66 10.49 16.21 11.25
N ASP A 67 11.49 16.81 11.87
CA ASP A 67 11.95 16.46 13.21
C ASP A 67 11.05 17.07 14.31
N ASP A 68 10.10 17.94 13.99
CA ASP A 68 9.12 18.56 14.89
C ASP A 68 9.72 19.05 16.23
N GLY A 69 10.88 19.71 16.14
CA GLY A 69 11.60 20.25 17.30
C GLY A 69 12.60 19.29 17.97
N GLU A 70 12.72 18.05 17.55
CA GLU A 70 13.88 17.20 17.92
C GLU A 70 15.17 17.76 17.29
N PRO A 71 16.36 17.41 17.80
CA PRO A 71 17.61 17.79 17.16
C PRO A 71 17.65 17.39 15.68
N GLY A 72 18.10 18.30 14.82
CA GLY A 72 18.04 18.13 13.36
C GLY A 72 18.63 16.81 12.88
N GLY A 73 17.85 16.08 12.06
CA GLY A 73 18.24 14.81 11.45
C GLY A 73 18.14 13.59 12.39
N THR A 74 17.59 13.73 13.58
CA THR A 74 17.52 12.62 14.55
C THR A 74 16.19 11.86 14.52
N ALA A 75 15.17 12.37 13.83
CA ALA A 75 13.84 11.79 13.79
C ALA A 75 13.32 11.56 12.36
N GLY A 76 13.01 12.64 11.65
CA GLY A 76 12.34 12.55 10.36
C GLY A 76 13.13 11.81 9.29
N MET A 77 14.41 12.12 9.12
CA MET A 77 15.27 11.42 8.16
C MET A 77 15.46 9.93 8.47
N PRO A 78 15.73 9.49 9.71
CA PRO A 78 15.69 8.07 10.09
C PRO A 78 14.38 7.36 9.72
N MET A 79 13.23 8.02 9.88
CA MET A 79 11.92 7.48 9.49
C MET A 79 11.82 7.31 7.97
N VAL A 80 12.24 8.32 7.17
CA VAL A 80 12.31 8.21 5.70
C VAL A 80 13.14 7.00 5.29
N GLN A 81 14.32 6.82 5.91
CA GLN A 81 15.20 5.68 5.60
C GLN A 81 14.55 4.33 5.88
N VAL A 82 13.70 4.22 6.91
CA VAL A 82 12.93 2.99 7.16
C VAL A 82 11.95 2.77 6.00
N LEU A 83 11.12 3.76 5.67
CA LEU A 83 10.13 3.62 4.60
C LEU A 83 10.79 3.22 3.26
N GLN A 84 11.93 3.84 2.93
CA GLN A 84 12.67 3.53 1.71
C GLN A 84 13.31 2.13 1.72
N ARG A 85 13.88 1.69 2.84
CA ARG A 85 14.44 0.32 2.97
C ARG A 85 13.36 -0.75 2.87
N GLU A 86 12.17 -0.46 3.38
CA GLU A 86 11.00 -1.34 3.25
C GLU A 86 10.38 -1.29 1.85
N GLY A 87 10.89 -0.41 0.96
CA GLY A 87 10.42 -0.24 -0.41
C GLY A 87 9.02 0.38 -0.51
N LEU A 88 8.54 1.04 0.55
CA LEU A 88 7.19 1.56 0.64
C LEU A 88 7.04 2.90 -0.07
N PHE A 89 5.94 3.01 -0.81
CA PHE A 89 5.43 4.24 -1.40
C PHE A 89 4.00 4.49 -0.91
N ASN A 90 3.47 5.68 -1.18
CA ASN A 90 2.12 6.07 -0.80
C ASN A 90 1.87 5.86 0.70
N VAL A 91 2.82 6.29 1.50
CA VAL A 91 2.89 6.04 2.94
C VAL A 91 3.18 7.32 3.70
N VAL A 92 2.45 7.53 4.81
CA VAL A 92 2.80 8.50 5.84
C VAL A 92 3.04 7.77 7.16
N CYS A 93 4.12 8.16 7.84
CA CYS A 93 4.48 7.69 9.16
C CYS A 93 4.55 8.87 10.13
N VAL A 94 3.92 8.73 11.30
CA VAL A 94 4.03 9.68 12.41
C VAL A 94 4.50 8.94 13.64
N VAL A 95 5.57 9.44 14.26
CA VAL A 95 6.05 8.94 15.56
C VAL A 95 5.87 10.03 16.60
N THR A 96 4.95 9.81 17.52
CA THR A 96 4.65 10.68 18.65
C THR A 96 5.56 10.31 19.81
N ARG A 97 6.19 11.30 20.45
CA ARG A 97 7.02 11.10 21.62
C ARG A 97 6.54 11.92 22.81
N TYR A 98 6.39 11.26 23.94
CA TYR A 98 6.27 11.87 25.26
C TYR A 98 7.59 11.71 26.01
N PHE A 99 8.22 12.82 26.37
CA PHE A 99 9.52 12.81 27.05
C PHE A 99 9.43 12.26 28.47
N GLY A 100 10.29 11.32 28.82
CA GLY A 100 10.32 10.67 30.12
C GLY A 100 11.31 11.24 31.14
N GLY A 101 11.82 12.46 30.91
CA GLY A 101 12.74 13.12 31.84
C GLY A 101 14.21 12.67 31.71
N THR A 102 14.53 11.70 30.83
CA THR A 102 15.89 11.21 30.60
C THR A 102 16.29 11.41 29.15
N LEU A 103 17.39 12.11 28.90
CA LEU A 103 17.90 12.35 27.55
C LEU A 103 18.42 11.07 26.90
N LEU A 104 18.03 10.85 25.65
CA LEU A 104 18.51 9.72 24.84
C LEU A 104 19.86 10.01 24.15
N GLY A 105 20.14 11.28 23.88
CA GLY A 105 21.21 11.72 23.00
C GLY A 105 20.88 11.48 21.52
N ALA A 106 21.63 12.12 20.60
CA ALA A 106 21.35 12.05 19.16
C ALA A 106 21.28 10.62 18.63
N GLY A 107 22.27 9.79 18.95
CA GLY A 107 22.27 8.37 18.51
C GLY A 107 21.14 7.54 19.13
N GLY A 108 20.69 7.87 20.35
CA GLY A 108 19.53 7.24 20.99
C GLY A 108 18.23 7.62 20.29
N LEU A 109 18.08 8.90 19.93
CA LEU A 109 16.91 9.40 19.18
C LEU A 109 16.82 8.73 17.79
N VAL A 110 17.90 8.71 17.03
CA VAL A 110 17.94 8.03 15.72
C VAL A 110 17.44 6.59 15.84
N ARG A 111 17.94 5.82 16.81
CA ARG A 111 17.49 4.43 17.02
C ARG A 111 16.01 4.35 17.42
N ALA A 112 15.56 5.25 18.29
CA ALA A 112 14.16 5.26 18.75
C ALA A 112 13.17 5.58 17.63
N TYR A 113 13.44 6.60 16.80
CA TYR A 113 12.58 6.95 15.68
C TYR A 113 12.64 5.90 14.54
N THR A 114 13.81 5.31 14.28
CA THR A 114 13.94 4.15 13.38
C THR A 114 13.07 2.98 13.86
N LYS A 115 13.14 2.65 15.17
CA LYS A 115 12.31 1.59 15.76
C LYS A 115 10.84 1.93 15.68
N GLY A 116 10.43 3.15 16.04
CA GLY A 116 9.04 3.58 16.00
C GLY A 116 8.41 3.49 14.61
N ALA A 117 9.14 3.90 13.57
CA ALA A 117 8.70 3.73 12.19
C ALA A 117 8.62 2.25 11.79
N LYS A 118 9.63 1.44 12.17
CA LYS A 118 9.66 0.02 11.79
C LYS A 118 8.52 -0.78 12.39
N ILE A 119 8.24 -0.64 13.70
CA ILE A 119 7.15 -1.39 14.33
C ILE A 119 5.77 -0.98 13.78
N ALA A 120 5.59 0.30 13.42
CA ALA A 120 4.36 0.77 12.79
C ALA A 120 4.18 0.18 11.38
N VAL A 121 5.27 0.09 10.59
CA VAL A 121 5.25 -0.59 9.27
C VAL A 121 4.92 -2.06 9.43
N ASP A 122 5.52 -2.74 10.42
CA ASP A 122 5.25 -4.16 10.68
C ASP A 122 3.79 -4.39 11.09
N ALA A 123 3.23 -3.49 11.91
CA ALA A 123 1.83 -3.54 12.32
C ALA A 123 0.87 -3.27 11.15
N ALA A 124 1.23 -2.40 10.21
CA ALA A 124 0.43 -2.11 9.01
C ALA A 124 0.42 -3.27 8.01
N GLY A 125 1.49 -4.07 7.97
CA GLY A 125 1.73 -5.04 6.91
C GLY A 125 2.03 -4.37 5.58
N LYS A 126 2.35 -5.19 4.57
CA LYS A 126 2.67 -4.71 3.22
C LYS A 126 1.79 -5.36 2.18
N SER A 127 1.46 -4.58 1.15
CA SER A 127 0.73 -5.05 -0.03
C SER A 127 1.49 -4.69 -1.29
N MET A 128 1.47 -5.59 -2.27
CA MET A 128 1.92 -5.29 -3.63
C MET A 128 0.78 -4.58 -4.37
N LYS A 129 0.98 -3.33 -4.75
CA LYS A 129 0.07 -2.57 -5.60
C LYS A 129 0.53 -2.63 -7.02
N ARG A 130 -0.31 -3.16 -7.92
CA ARG A 130 -0.01 -3.31 -9.36
C ARG A 130 -1.20 -2.95 -10.23
N VAL A 131 -0.90 -2.68 -11.52
CA VAL A 131 -1.92 -2.41 -12.54
C VAL A 131 -2.57 -3.73 -12.96
N TRP A 132 -3.89 -3.73 -12.95
CA TRP A 132 -4.74 -4.78 -13.49
C TRP A 132 -5.46 -4.27 -14.72
N SER A 133 -5.54 -5.12 -15.75
CA SER A 133 -6.42 -4.89 -16.90
C SER A 133 -7.82 -5.36 -16.55
N VAL A 134 -8.81 -4.53 -16.83
CA VAL A 134 -10.23 -4.87 -16.75
C VAL A 134 -10.63 -5.41 -18.11
N LEU A 135 -11.01 -6.67 -18.15
CA LEU A 135 -11.38 -7.38 -19.39
C LEU A 135 -12.88 -7.63 -19.39
N TYR A 136 -13.54 -7.36 -20.50
CA TYR A 136 -14.90 -7.78 -20.80
C TYR A 136 -14.86 -8.99 -21.71
N VAL A 137 -15.51 -10.08 -21.29
CA VAL A 137 -15.51 -11.36 -22.02
C VAL A 137 -16.94 -11.88 -22.12
N PRO A 138 -17.65 -11.58 -23.22
CA PRO A 138 -18.95 -12.23 -23.50
C PRO A 138 -18.71 -13.67 -23.97
N CYS A 139 -19.46 -14.64 -23.43
CA CYS A 139 -19.31 -16.02 -23.85
C CYS A 139 -20.65 -16.79 -23.80
N PRO A 140 -20.86 -17.73 -24.75
CA PRO A 140 -21.94 -18.68 -24.64
C PRO A 140 -21.87 -19.49 -23.35
N TYR A 141 -23.00 -19.89 -22.77
CA TYR A 141 -23.09 -20.71 -21.56
C TYR A 141 -22.23 -21.98 -21.60
N THR A 142 -22.03 -22.56 -22.79
CA THR A 142 -21.22 -23.76 -22.99
C THR A 142 -19.74 -23.56 -22.68
N TYR A 143 -19.24 -22.33 -22.74
CA TYR A 143 -17.83 -22.01 -22.44
C TYR A 143 -17.62 -21.39 -21.06
N TYR A 144 -18.69 -21.00 -20.35
CA TYR A 144 -18.60 -20.26 -19.08
C TYR A 144 -17.67 -20.92 -18.05
N GLU A 145 -17.88 -22.21 -17.77
CA GLU A 145 -17.06 -22.91 -16.77
C GLU A 145 -15.60 -23.05 -17.22
N ARG A 146 -15.35 -23.20 -18.52
CA ARG A 146 -13.99 -23.27 -19.05
C ARG A 146 -13.28 -21.93 -18.96
N VAL A 147 -13.98 -20.81 -19.23
CA VAL A 147 -13.43 -19.46 -19.08
C VAL A 147 -13.08 -19.20 -17.60
N LYS A 148 -13.92 -19.61 -16.66
CA LYS A 148 -13.62 -19.48 -15.22
C LYS A 148 -12.36 -20.22 -14.80
N LEU A 149 -12.14 -21.44 -15.31
CA LEU A 149 -10.90 -22.18 -15.04
C LEU A 149 -9.66 -21.46 -15.58
N GLU A 150 -9.77 -20.83 -16.75
CA GLU A 150 -8.65 -20.03 -17.28
C GLU A 150 -8.44 -18.74 -16.45
N VAL A 151 -9.50 -18.12 -15.93
CA VAL A 151 -9.34 -16.97 -14.99
C VAL A 151 -8.50 -17.40 -13.78
N GLU A 152 -8.80 -18.55 -13.17
CA GLU A 152 -8.04 -19.11 -12.05
C GLU A 152 -6.60 -19.44 -12.44
N ALA A 153 -6.39 -20.07 -13.60
CA ALA A 153 -5.07 -20.43 -14.10
C ALA A 153 -4.15 -19.23 -14.37
N PHE A 154 -4.74 -18.08 -14.72
CA PHE A 154 -4.04 -16.81 -14.91
C PHE A 154 -3.96 -15.96 -13.62
N GLU A 155 -4.39 -16.51 -12.47
CA GLU A 155 -4.48 -15.79 -11.19
C GLU A 155 -5.37 -14.53 -11.32
N GLY A 156 -6.35 -14.59 -12.21
CA GLY A 156 -7.32 -13.52 -12.44
C GLY A 156 -8.40 -13.50 -11.37
N ILE A 157 -9.19 -12.44 -11.39
CA ILE A 157 -10.32 -12.25 -10.48
C ILE A 157 -11.58 -12.07 -11.32
N LEU A 158 -12.56 -12.95 -11.14
CA LEU A 158 -13.89 -12.76 -11.69
C LEU A 158 -14.59 -11.67 -10.85
N ARG A 159 -14.74 -10.47 -11.42
CA ARG A 159 -15.27 -9.29 -10.73
C ARG A 159 -16.79 -9.24 -10.74
N ASP A 160 -17.37 -9.52 -11.91
CA ASP A 160 -18.80 -9.54 -12.12
C ASP A 160 -19.18 -10.59 -13.17
N THR A 161 -20.42 -11.08 -13.08
CA THR A 161 -20.99 -12.04 -14.03
C THR A 161 -22.46 -11.70 -14.24
N GLN A 162 -22.82 -11.38 -15.47
CA GLN A 162 -24.20 -11.10 -15.86
C GLN A 162 -24.73 -12.23 -16.76
N PHE A 163 -25.92 -12.73 -16.42
CA PHE A 163 -26.56 -13.83 -17.15
C PHE A 163 -27.71 -13.26 -17.99
N GLY A 164 -27.56 -13.35 -19.33
CA GLY A 164 -28.52 -12.86 -20.29
C GLY A 164 -28.71 -13.83 -21.46
N ALA A 165 -28.74 -13.33 -22.69
CA ALA A 165 -28.71 -14.17 -23.89
C ALA A 165 -27.40 -14.96 -24.00
N GLU A 166 -26.34 -14.40 -23.51
CA GLU A 166 -25.05 -15.01 -23.25
C GLU A 166 -24.57 -14.62 -21.84
N VAL A 167 -23.44 -15.15 -21.39
CA VAL A 167 -22.84 -14.79 -20.10
C VAL A 167 -21.82 -13.68 -20.36
N GLU A 168 -21.97 -12.55 -19.68
CA GLU A 168 -21.04 -11.44 -19.75
C GLU A 168 -20.15 -11.42 -18.49
N LEU A 169 -18.83 -11.50 -18.69
CA LEU A 169 -17.87 -11.57 -17.61
C LEU A 169 -17.03 -10.29 -17.57
N GLU A 170 -16.92 -9.70 -16.39
CA GLU A 170 -15.90 -8.69 -16.11
C GLU A 170 -14.79 -9.31 -15.27
N ILE A 171 -13.58 -9.34 -15.85
CA ILE A 171 -12.45 -10.08 -15.32
C ILE A 171 -11.27 -9.11 -15.11
N LEU A 172 -10.59 -9.25 -13.97
CA LEU A 172 -9.34 -8.58 -13.71
C LEU A 172 -8.19 -9.58 -13.92
N VAL A 173 -7.23 -9.21 -14.76
CA VAL A 173 -6.01 -9.95 -14.99
C VAL A 173 -4.82 -9.01 -14.85
N ALA A 174 -3.72 -9.45 -14.26
CA ALA A 174 -2.51 -8.67 -14.19
C ALA A 174 -2.11 -8.17 -15.60
N ARG A 175 -1.74 -6.89 -15.71
CA ARG A 175 -1.54 -6.22 -17.00
C ARG A 175 -0.60 -6.96 -17.94
N ASP A 176 0.47 -7.52 -17.40
CA ASP A 176 1.48 -8.28 -18.14
C ASP A 176 0.96 -9.64 -18.66
N LYS A 177 -0.12 -10.17 -18.08
CA LYS A 177 -0.77 -11.43 -18.46
C LYS A 177 -2.02 -11.23 -19.33
N ALA A 178 -2.54 -10.00 -19.44
CA ALA A 178 -3.85 -9.74 -20.04
C ALA A 178 -3.95 -10.19 -21.51
N GLN A 179 -2.96 -9.87 -22.33
CA GLN A 179 -2.97 -10.29 -23.75
C GLN A 179 -2.89 -11.81 -23.88
N ALA A 180 -2.01 -12.46 -23.12
CA ALA A 180 -1.88 -13.91 -23.14
C ALA A 180 -3.19 -14.62 -22.70
N PHE A 181 -3.91 -14.04 -21.75
CA PHE A 181 -5.23 -14.52 -21.35
C PHE A 181 -6.25 -14.42 -22.49
N LEU A 182 -6.34 -13.25 -23.14
CA LEU A 182 -7.26 -13.05 -24.27
C LEU A 182 -6.95 -14.01 -25.44
N ASP A 183 -5.68 -14.16 -25.80
CA ASP A 183 -5.25 -15.10 -26.83
C ASP A 183 -5.64 -16.53 -26.45
N ARG A 184 -5.42 -16.93 -25.20
CA ARG A 184 -5.77 -18.25 -24.70
C ARG A 184 -7.27 -18.54 -24.75
N ILE A 185 -8.12 -17.56 -24.39
CA ILE A 185 -9.58 -17.70 -24.48
C ILE A 185 -10.02 -17.86 -25.95
N THR A 186 -9.49 -17.04 -26.85
CA THR A 186 -9.79 -17.12 -28.28
C THR A 186 -9.38 -18.50 -28.87
N ASP A 187 -8.18 -18.96 -28.55
CA ASP A 187 -7.66 -20.23 -29.05
C ASP A 187 -8.48 -21.43 -28.55
N MET A 188 -8.78 -21.50 -27.26
CA MET A 188 -9.51 -22.64 -26.69
C MET A 188 -10.96 -22.73 -27.15
N THR A 189 -11.52 -21.61 -27.67
CA THR A 189 -12.89 -21.53 -28.18
C THR A 189 -12.96 -21.48 -29.70
N ALA A 190 -11.83 -21.63 -30.36
CA ALA A 190 -11.69 -21.51 -31.83
C ALA A 190 -12.32 -20.20 -32.36
N GLY A 191 -12.08 -19.07 -31.66
CA GLY A 191 -12.59 -17.77 -32.03
C GLY A 191 -14.06 -17.51 -31.68
N THR A 192 -14.72 -18.45 -30.99
CA THR A 192 -16.13 -18.25 -30.59
C THR A 192 -16.27 -17.23 -29.47
N VAL A 193 -15.29 -17.11 -28.55
CA VAL A 193 -15.22 -16.16 -27.48
C VAL A 193 -14.06 -15.20 -27.75
N GLU A 194 -14.37 -13.93 -27.86
CA GLU A 194 -13.41 -12.85 -27.99
C GLU A 194 -13.66 -11.84 -26.86
N GLY A 195 -12.63 -11.60 -26.07
CA GLY A 195 -12.66 -10.58 -25.01
C GLY A 195 -11.92 -9.32 -25.42
N MET A 196 -12.16 -8.24 -24.69
CA MET A 196 -11.46 -6.98 -24.89
C MET A 196 -11.07 -6.31 -23.57
N GLU A 197 -9.97 -5.55 -23.57
CA GLU A 197 -9.61 -4.69 -22.46
C GLU A 197 -10.50 -3.43 -22.48
N THR A 198 -11.24 -3.18 -21.40
CA THR A 198 -12.13 -2.05 -21.25
C THR A 198 -11.57 -0.96 -20.34
N GLY A 199 -10.54 -1.29 -19.56
CA GLY A 199 -9.94 -0.33 -18.64
C GLY A 199 -8.75 -0.89 -17.89
N LYS A 200 -8.21 -0.07 -16.99
CA LYS A 200 -7.12 -0.44 -16.09
C LYS A 200 -7.38 0.13 -14.71
N GLU A 201 -7.00 -0.61 -13.69
CA GLU A 201 -7.07 -0.14 -12.32
C GLU A 201 -5.84 -0.57 -11.50
N TYR A 202 -5.51 0.18 -10.45
CA TYR A 202 -4.52 -0.23 -9.48
C TYR A 202 -5.19 -1.00 -8.34
N ARG A 203 -4.67 -2.18 -8.02
CA ARG A 203 -5.09 -2.95 -6.84
C ARG A 203 -3.89 -3.38 -6.02
N ALA A 204 -4.09 -3.37 -4.70
CA ALA A 204 -3.11 -3.83 -3.72
C ALA A 204 -3.56 -5.18 -3.15
N PHE A 205 -2.62 -6.10 -3.04
CA PHE A 205 -2.82 -7.42 -2.42
C PHE A 205 -1.79 -7.60 -1.32
N PRO A 206 -2.20 -8.05 -0.12
CA PRO A 206 -1.25 -8.37 0.94
C PRO A 206 -0.19 -9.35 0.43
N ILE A 207 1.04 -9.14 0.85
CA ILE A 207 2.13 -10.10 0.65
C ILE A 207 2.48 -10.72 2.01
N ASP A 208 2.75 -12.02 2.00
CA ASP A 208 3.28 -12.68 3.18
C ASP A 208 4.66 -12.10 3.52
N ASN A 209 4.87 -11.78 4.80
CA ASN A 209 6.12 -11.20 5.32
C ASN A 209 7.20 -12.28 5.49
#